data_489e9050f84591226ac48324f7182812
#
_entry.id   489e9050f84591226ac48324f7182812
#
_cell.length_a   1.000
_cell.length_b   1.000
_cell.length_c   1.000
_cell.angle_alpha   90.00
_cell.angle_beta   90.00
_cell.angle_gamma   90.00
#
_symmetry.space_group_name_H-M   'P 1'
#
loop_
_entity.id
_entity.type
_entity.pdbx_description
1 polymer ?
#
loop_
_entity_poly.entity_id
_entity_poly.type
_entity_poly.pdbx_seq_one_letter_code
_entity_poly.pdbx_strand_id
1 'polypeptide(L)'
;MTASTYDNMNRKVGETLPNGGTYAYEYDENGNLSSQVSPMGNTMRYSYDKLDRLEETLDPAGRKESYTYDSVGNLTKKTVNDTRVTSYVYDANGNLTSLTNVLGQTETKKYDNMNRLVQETDAVGAKTTYQYDRKGQLLSSTDGNGNTTAVAYDGNGNVISVTDGEGRQVRYAYDLADRLTEAMAGDASYENRNTYTYDEVGNLTSTTDGNGNKMTYTYDLLSNQTSRTNALGETESYSYNLNNRLEKITRPNGNTIQYDYNKLDALLQTDYSEEADGQVLYTYDEEGKRLSMSDLTGTSTYQYDADGRITGVQQGDGSVILYNYDSYGNLAKLIYPDGSEVQYEYDALDRLIKVTDREGKETGYTYDVAGNMTEVLRANQTSAKLTYDAAHQVTEIQNRDAKGKTISTYRYTYDLSGYILTESIKTKEETKVSNYGYDAAGQLSEIVTKDSEDKVIQRVTYAYDGAGNKIEVRQSTENALEQATETITKNTYNAANRLVSSEQDGKETTYIYDANGNRVRELDADEKTHTYTYDTENRLIA
;
A
#
# COMPACT_ATOMS: atom_id res chain seq x y z
N MET A 1 26.65 21.46 -0.98
CA MET A 1 26.33 22.11 0.32
C MET A 1 25.23 23.11 0.09
N THR A 2 24.23 23.10 0.93
CA THR A 2 23.20 24.15 1.02
C THR A 2 23.78 25.34 1.79
N ALA A 3 23.53 26.57 1.35
CA ALA A 3 23.94 27.80 2.03
C ALA A 3 22.71 28.60 2.42
N SER A 4 22.66 29.10 3.67
CA SER A 4 21.56 29.93 4.16
C SER A 4 22.01 31.35 4.42
N THR A 5 21.15 32.31 4.12
CA THR A 5 21.34 33.75 4.45
C THR A 5 20.29 34.17 5.48
N TYR A 6 20.69 35.10 6.35
CA TYR A 6 19.87 35.52 7.49
C TYR A 6 19.80 37.05 7.54
N ASP A 7 18.70 37.57 8.08
CA ASP A 7 18.54 38.99 8.35
C ASP A 7 19.21 39.39 9.69
N ASN A 8 19.09 40.66 10.06
CA ASN A 8 19.67 41.23 11.30
C ASN A 8 19.00 40.66 12.57
N MET A 9 17.85 40.01 12.46
CA MET A 9 17.14 39.33 13.55
C MET A 9 17.41 37.84 13.60
N ASN A 10 18.40 37.36 12.80
CA ASN A 10 18.81 35.98 12.68
C ASN A 10 17.68 35.06 12.14
N ARG A 11 16.76 35.61 11.33
CA ARG A 11 15.73 34.83 10.61
C ARG A 11 16.28 34.48 9.23
N LYS A 12 16.01 33.25 8.75
CA LYS A 12 16.44 32.74 7.44
C LYS A 12 15.69 33.47 6.33
N VAL A 13 16.36 34.31 5.54
CA VAL A 13 15.75 35.04 4.41
C VAL A 13 16.08 34.42 3.04
N GLY A 14 17.05 33.52 2.98
CA GLY A 14 17.39 32.84 1.76
C GLY A 14 18.02 31.47 2.00
N GLU A 15 17.86 30.58 1.04
CA GLU A 15 18.53 29.28 1.01
C GLU A 15 18.93 28.95 -0.42
N THR A 16 20.23 28.74 -0.64
CA THR A 16 20.77 28.32 -1.92
C THR A 16 21.04 26.84 -1.88
N LEU A 17 20.41 26.11 -2.78
CA LEU A 17 20.58 24.67 -2.96
C LEU A 17 21.93 24.35 -3.62
N PRO A 18 22.46 23.11 -3.52
CA PRO A 18 23.71 22.71 -4.15
C PRO A 18 23.77 22.86 -5.69
N ASN A 19 22.62 22.86 -6.37
CA ASN A 19 22.49 23.10 -7.82
C ASN A 19 22.41 24.58 -8.20
N GLY A 20 22.29 25.49 -7.21
CA GLY A 20 22.20 26.93 -7.41
C GLY A 20 20.79 27.51 -7.28
N GLY A 21 19.75 26.68 -7.23
CA GLY A 21 18.37 27.14 -6.97
C GLY A 21 18.25 27.85 -5.63
N THR A 22 17.42 28.89 -5.52
CA THR A 22 17.29 29.71 -4.32
C THR A 22 15.84 29.80 -3.84
N TYR A 23 15.64 29.51 -2.55
CA TYR A 23 14.42 29.87 -1.84
C TYR A 23 14.59 31.25 -1.20
N ALA A 24 13.51 32.05 -1.20
CA ALA A 24 13.43 33.31 -0.46
C ALA A 24 12.32 33.24 0.59
N TYR A 25 12.53 33.88 1.72
CA TYR A 25 11.60 33.87 2.85
C TYR A 25 11.36 35.29 3.33
N GLU A 26 10.12 35.67 3.57
CA GLU A 26 9.70 36.93 4.13
C GLU A 26 8.96 36.70 5.45
N TYR A 27 8.98 37.69 6.31
CA TYR A 27 8.40 37.62 7.64
C TYR A 27 7.53 38.87 7.92
N ASP A 28 6.49 38.69 8.71
CA ASP A 28 5.67 39.77 9.20
C ASP A 28 6.39 40.58 10.31
N GLU A 29 5.72 41.59 10.83
CA GLU A 29 6.28 42.47 11.87
C GLU A 29 6.54 41.71 13.21
N ASN A 30 5.78 40.65 13.48
CA ASN A 30 5.92 39.80 14.67
C ASN A 30 7.04 38.75 14.51
N GLY A 31 7.53 38.53 13.28
CA GLY A 31 8.56 37.55 12.96
C GLY A 31 8.01 36.19 12.48
N ASN A 32 6.73 36.09 12.16
CA ASN A 32 6.14 34.90 11.58
C ASN A 32 6.44 34.88 10.08
N LEU A 33 6.64 33.68 9.48
CA LEU A 33 6.86 33.49 8.04
C LEU A 33 5.63 33.95 7.25
N SER A 34 5.72 35.05 6.48
CA SER A 34 4.60 35.57 5.67
C SER A 34 4.61 35.07 4.23
N SER A 35 5.80 34.80 3.68
CA SER A 35 5.90 34.18 2.35
C SER A 35 7.14 33.31 2.18
N GLN A 36 7.02 32.33 1.31
CA GLN A 36 8.12 31.50 0.81
C GLN A 36 8.05 31.46 -0.71
N VAL A 37 9.14 31.86 -1.37
CA VAL A 37 9.28 31.79 -2.82
C VAL A 37 10.27 30.69 -3.15
N SER A 38 9.86 29.77 -4.02
CA SER A 38 10.68 28.63 -4.47
C SER A 38 11.68 29.05 -5.56
N PRO A 39 12.69 28.24 -5.91
CA PRO A 39 13.60 28.49 -7.02
C PRO A 39 12.90 28.74 -8.37
N MET A 40 11.73 28.14 -8.59
CA MET A 40 10.90 28.34 -9.79
C MET A 40 9.98 29.57 -9.70
N GLY A 41 10.06 30.37 -8.60
CA GLY A 41 9.27 31.57 -8.40
C GLY A 41 7.86 31.31 -7.86
N ASN A 42 7.51 30.08 -7.51
CA ASN A 42 6.23 29.72 -6.92
C ASN A 42 6.16 30.25 -5.48
N THR A 43 5.07 30.95 -5.14
CA THR A 43 4.93 31.65 -3.85
C THR A 43 3.84 31.03 -2.99
N MET A 44 4.21 30.52 -1.82
CA MET A 44 3.32 30.16 -0.73
C MET A 44 3.19 31.35 0.24
N ARG A 45 1.97 31.74 0.62
CA ARG A 45 1.70 32.84 1.56
C ARG A 45 1.03 32.34 2.82
N TYR A 46 1.33 33.04 3.93
CA TYR A 46 0.83 32.73 5.25
C TYR A 46 0.35 34.01 5.93
N SER A 47 -0.74 33.94 6.68
CA SER A 47 -1.16 34.99 7.59
C SER A 47 -1.49 34.42 8.97
N TYR A 48 -1.39 35.27 9.98
CA TYR A 48 -1.49 34.88 11.38
C TYR A 48 -2.48 35.76 12.13
N ASP A 49 -3.14 35.20 13.13
CA ASP A 49 -3.99 35.95 14.04
C ASP A 49 -3.18 36.77 15.06
N LYS A 50 -3.88 37.51 15.92
CA LYS A 50 -3.22 38.37 16.95
C LYS A 50 -2.42 37.61 18.02
N LEU A 51 -2.52 36.28 18.05
CA LEU A 51 -1.76 35.41 18.96
C LEU A 51 -0.68 34.60 18.20
N ASP A 52 -0.30 35.07 17.00
CA ASP A 52 0.71 34.46 16.13
C ASP A 52 0.37 33.00 15.75
N ARG A 53 -0.93 32.66 15.70
CA ARG A 53 -1.39 31.35 15.19
C ARG A 53 -1.74 31.46 13.73
N LEU A 54 -1.41 30.45 12.93
CA LEU A 54 -1.67 30.42 11.49
C LEU A 54 -3.19 30.58 11.20
N GLU A 55 -3.59 31.70 10.58
CA GLU A 55 -4.99 31.99 10.25
C GLU A 55 -5.33 31.60 8.82
N GLU A 56 -4.40 31.78 7.88
CA GLU A 56 -4.64 31.48 6.47
C GLU A 56 -3.36 31.05 5.75
N THR A 57 -3.50 30.13 4.79
CA THR A 57 -2.49 29.83 3.77
C THR A 57 -3.06 30.03 2.38
N LEU A 58 -2.23 30.49 1.45
CA LEU A 58 -2.54 30.58 0.03
C LEU A 58 -1.40 29.91 -0.75
N ASP A 59 -1.69 28.80 -1.42
CA ASP A 59 -0.71 28.10 -2.22
C ASP A 59 -0.46 28.77 -3.58
N PRO A 60 0.56 28.38 -4.33
CA PRO A 60 0.90 28.98 -5.61
C PRO A 60 -0.20 28.82 -6.68
N ALA A 61 -1.04 27.78 -6.61
CA ALA A 61 -2.18 27.59 -7.52
C ALA A 61 -3.41 28.39 -7.10
N GLY A 62 -3.40 29.07 -5.94
CA GLY A 62 -4.48 29.90 -5.43
C GLY A 62 -5.47 29.16 -4.53
N ARG A 63 -5.15 27.96 -4.06
CA ARG A 63 -5.96 27.25 -3.06
C ARG A 63 -5.73 27.88 -1.70
N LYS A 64 -6.84 28.28 -1.08
CA LYS A 64 -6.87 28.95 0.21
C LYS A 64 -7.27 27.97 1.31
N GLU A 65 -6.55 27.96 2.42
CA GLU A 65 -6.95 27.29 3.65
C GLU A 65 -7.02 28.29 4.80
N SER A 66 -8.11 28.28 5.58
CA SER A 66 -8.31 29.16 6.72
C SER A 66 -8.54 28.34 7.99
N TYR A 67 -8.04 28.83 9.12
CA TYR A 67 -8.01 28.14 10.39
C TYR A 67 -8.61 29.02 11.50
N THR A 68 -9.41 28.44 12.38
CA THR A 68 -9.88 29.14 13.60
C THR A 68 -9.61 28.29 14.83
N TYR A 69 -9.41 28.96 15.94
CA TYR A 69 -8.96 28.34 17.18
C TYR A 69 -9.84 28.76 18.35
N ASP A 70 -9.88 27.93 19.39
CA ASP A 70 -10.44 28.31 20.68
C ASP A 70 -9.48 29.20 21.50
N SER A 71 -9.90 29.59 22.69
CA SER A 71 -9.13 30.46 23.56
C SER A 71 -7.84 29.85 24.12
N VAL A 72 -7.74 28.49 24.11
CA VAL A 72 -6.55 27.76 24.58
C VAL A 72 -5.64 27.28 23.46
N GLY A 73 -6.03 27.52 22.18
CA GLY A 73 -5.19 27.28 21.01
C GLY A 73 -5.52 25.99 20.24
N ASN A 74 -6.60 25.28 20.58
CA ASN A 74 -7.01 24.13 19.79
C ASN A 74 -7.69 24.58 18.49
N LEU A 75 -7.38 23.92 17.37
CA LEU A 75 -8.01 24.16 16.07
C LEU A 75 -9.48 23.74 16.11
N THR A 76 -10.40 24.70 16.03
CA THR A 76 -11.86 24.41 16.04
C THR A 76 -12.46 24.29 14.67
N LYS A 77 -11.83 24.90 13.64
CA LYS A 77 -12.34 24.88 12.28
C LYS A 77 -11.23 25.02 11.26
N LYS A 78 -11.27 24.21 10.21
CA LYS A 78 -10.49 24.36 8.98
C LYS A 78 -11.46 24.59 7.81
N THR A 79 -11.16 25.56 6.95
CA THR A 79 -11.97 25.84 5.75
C THR A 79 -11.06 25.85 4.54
N VAL A 80 -11.43 25.16 3.46
CA VAL A 80 -10.71 25.14 2.18
C VAL A 80 -11.56 25.84 1.13
N ASN A 81 -10.94 26.80 0.41
CA ASN A 81 -11.59 27.62 -0.64
C ASN A 81 -12.93 28.22 -0.19
N ASP A 82 -12.99 28.68 1.07
CA ASP A 82 -14.15 29.31 1.72
C ASP A 82 -15.45 28.47 1.76
N THR A 83 -15.41 27.20 1.33
CA THR A 83 -16.58 26.35 1.16
C THR A 83 -16.51 25.03 1.93
N ARG A 84 -15.38 24.36 1.93
CA ARG A 84 -15.21 23.05 2.58
C ARG A 84 -14.80 23.23 4.04
N VAL A 85 -15.75 23.00 4.94
CA VAL A 85 -15.57 23.22 6.37
C VAL A 85 -15.44 21.90 7.11
N THR A 86 -14.36 21.74 7.89
CA THR A 86 -14.19 20.69 8.89
C THR A 86 -14.16 21.32 10.27
N SER A 87 -14.90 20.77 11.23
CA SER A 87 -15.03 21.28 12.60
C SER A 87 -14.51 20.27 13.61
N TYR A 88 -13.89 20.76 14.68
CA TYR A 88 -13.25 19.98 15.72
C TYR A 88 -13.76 20.42 17.10
N VAL A 89 -14.01 19.47 17.99
CA VAL A 89 -14.40 19.71 19.38
C VAL A 89 -13.47 18.98 20.31
N TYR A 90 -13.10 19.63 21.39
CA TYR A 90 -12.12 19.11 22.36
C TYR A 90 -12.72 19.07 23.76
N ASP A 91 -12.22 18.17 24.60
CA ASP A 91 -12.50 18.19 26.03
C ASP A 91 -11.61 19.23 26.77
N ALA A 92 -11.78 19.32 28.09
CA ALA A 92 -11.01 20.27 28.91
C ALA A 92 -9.50 19.96 28.98
N ASN A 93 -9.09 18.75 28.63
CA ASN A 93 -7.69 18.32 28.59
C ASN A 93 -7.05 18.54 27.20
N GLY A 94 -7.81 19.02 26.21
CA GLY A 94 -7.36 19.21 24.83
C GLY A 94 -7.44 17.93 23.96
N ASN A 95 -8.11 16.89 24.39
CA ASN A 95 -8.32 15.71 23.57
C ASN A 95 -9.45 15.97 22.56
N LEU A 96 -9.25 15.58 21.29
CA LEU A 96 -10.27 15.70 20.23
C LEU A 96 -11.43 14.72 20.49
N THR A 97 -12.59 15.23 20.88
CA THR A 97 -13.78 14.41 21.19
C THR A 97 -14.74 14.26 20.01
N SER A 98 -14.70 15.20 19.04
CA SER A 98 -15.54 15.13 17.85
C SER A 98 -14.90 15.80 16.67
N LEU A 99 -15.05 15.19 15.50
CA LEU A 99 -14.71 15.75 14.19
C LEU A 99 -15.95 15.70 13.32
N THR A 100 -16.34 16.84 12.73
CA THR A 100 -17.40 16.91 11.73
C THR A 100 -16.79 17.34 10.40
N ASN A 101 -16.91 16.49 9.39
CA ASN A 101 -16.34 16.73 8.07
C ASN A 101 -17.22 17.69 7.23
N VAL A 102 -16.77 17.98 6.02
CA VAL A 102 -17.43 18.93 5.09
C VAL A 102 -18.83 18.51 4.64
N LEU A 103 -19.21 17.24 4.79
CA LEU A 103 -20.57 16.73 4.51
C LEU A 103 -21.46 16.70 5.77
N GLY A 104 -20.96 17.21 6.91
CA GLY A 104 -21.69 17.21 8.18
C GLY A 104 -21.68 15.85 8.90
N GLN A 105 -20.88 14.90 8.46
CA GLN A 105 -20.73 13.59 9.07
C GLN A 105 -19.81 13.71 10.28
N THR A 106 -20.20 13.11 11.41
CA THR A 106 -19.50 13.30 12.68
C THR A 106 -18.97 11.98 13.24
N GLU A 107 -17.69 12.00 13.56
CA GLU A 107 -16.99 10.97 14.32
C GLU A 107 -16.79 11.44 15.75
N THR A 108 -16.84 10.54 16.73
CA THR A 108 -16.63 10.87 18.14
C THR A 108 -15.60 9.96 18.79
N LYS A 109 -14.86 10.53 19.76
CA LYS A 109 -13.80 9.86 20.51
C LYS A 109 -14.00 10.04 22.02
N LYS A 110 -13.68 9.00 22.79
CA LYS A 110 -13.68 9.05 24.26
C LYS A 110 -12.32 8.66 24.79
N TYR A 111 -11.95 9.31 25.85
CA TYR A 111 -10.66 9.13 26.50
C TYR A 111 -10.84 8.76 27.97
N ASP A 112 -9.87 8.05 28.52
CA ASP A 112 -9.80 7.80 29.95
C ASP A 112 -9.13 8.97 30.70
N ASN A 113 -9.01 8.81 32.03
CA ASN A 113 -8.41 9.83 32.88
C ASN A 113 -6.89 10.07 32.65
N MET A 114 -6.25 9.23 31.83
CA MET A 114 -4.84 9.37 31.40
C MET A 114 -4.73 9.90 29.97
N ASN A 115 -5.83 10.41 29.40
CA ASN A 115 -5.93 10.92 28.03
C ASN A 115 -5.64 9.85 26.96
N ARG A 116 -5.89 8.57 27.22
CA ARG A 116 -5.78 7.49 26.25
C ARG A 116 -7.12 7.25 25.58
N LEU A 117 -7.12 7.06 24.26
CA LEU A 117 -8.33 6.77 23.48
C LEU A 117 -8.91 5.41 23.89
N VAL A 118 -10.11 5.38 24.48
CA VAL A 118 -10.77 4.14 24.88
C VAL A 118 -11.94 3.75 23.99
N GLN A 119 -12.48 4.69 23.20
CA GLN A 119 -13.52 4.42 22.22
C GLN A 119 -13.47 5.45 21.10
N GLU A 120 -13.65 4.99 19.89
CA GLU A 120 -14.05 5.83 18.76
C GLU A 120 -15.37 5.30 18.19
N THR A 121 -16.14 6.22 17.62
CA THR A 121 -17.42 5.91 16.97
C THR A 121 -17.44 6.67 15.66
N ASP A 122 -17.59 5.98 14.58
CA ASP A 122 -17.65 6.56 13.24
C ASP A 122 -19.03 7.19 12.93
N ALA A 123 -19.16 7.71 11.70
CA ALA A 123 -20.38 8.41 11.28
C ALA A 123 -21.59 7.48 11.06
N VAL A 124 -21.41 6.15 10.91
CA VAL A 124 -22.51 5.16 10.89
C VAL A 124 -22.87 4.66 12.28
N GLY A 125 -22.09 5.02 13.29
CA GLY A 125 -22.29 4.60 14.68
C GLY A 125 -21.56 3.31 15.06
N ALA A 126 -20.69 2.78 14.20
CA ALA A 126 -19.83 1.64 14.53
C ALA A 126 -18.79 2.06 15.57
N LYS A 127 -18.51 1.18 16.53
CA LYS A 127 -17.65 1.50 17.67
C LYS A 127 -16.43 0.61 17.70
N THR A 128 -15.26 1.22 17.79
CA THR A 128 -14.03 0.54 18.16
C THR A 128 -13.64 0.91 19.57
N THR A 129 -13.29 -0.07 20.40
CA THR A 129 -12.90 0.14 21.81
C THR A 129 -11.51 -0.38 22.08
N TYR A 130 -10.81 0.25 23.03
CA TYR A 130 -9.42 -0.02 23.35
C TYR A 130 -9.25 -0.22 24.86
N GLN A 131 -8.43 -1.18 25.25
CA GLN A 131 -8.06 -1.43 26.64
C GLN A 131 -6.54 -1.33 26.80
N TYR A 132 -6.11 -0.78 27.92
CA TYR A 132 -4.70 -0.55 28.20
C TYR A 132 -4.29 -1.08 29.56
N ASP A 133 -3.05 -1.44 29.69
CA ASP A 133 -2.46 -1.73 31.00
C ASP A 133 -2.12 -0.44 31.78
N ARG A 134 -1.54 -0.61 32.97
CA ARG A 134 -1.12 0.53 33.83
C ARG A 134 0.07 1.30 33.26
N LYS A 135 0.88 0.71 32.34
CA LYS A 135 2.00 1.36 31.67
C LYS A 135 1.56 2.15 30.43
N GLY A 136 0.29 2.00 30.00
CA GLY A 136 -0.24 2.63 28.79
C GLY A 136 -0.11 1.77 27.53
N GLN A 137 0.26 0.49 27.66
CA GLN A 137 0.38 -0.44 26.56
C GLN A 137 -1.01 -0.97 26.18
N LEU A 138 -1.32 -1.08 24.86
CA LEU A 138 -2.60 -1.57 24.35
C LEU A 138 -2.74 -3.07 24.61
N LEU A 139 -3.68 -3.47 25.47
CA LEU A 139 -3.97 -4.88 25.75
C LEU A 139 -4.93 -5.50 24.73
N SER A 140 -5.90 -4.74 24.26
CA SER A 140 -6.85 -5.21 23.26
C SER A 140 -7.53 -4.07 22.50
N SER A 141 -7.94 -4.38 21.27
CA SER A 141 -8.90 -3.59 20.50
C SER A 141 -10.09 -4.45 20.12
N THR A 142 -11.31 -3.89 20.17
CA THR A 142 -12.53 -4.56 19.74
C THR A 142 -13.22 -3.70 18.69
N ASP A 143 -13.49 -4.27 17.53
CA ASP A 143 -14.09 -3.60 16.36
C ASP A 143 -15.62 -3.43 16.50
N GLY A 144 -16.25 -2.86 15.46
CA GLY A 144 -17.69 -2.62 15.41
C GLY A 144 -18.55 -3.88 15.42
N ASN A 145 -18.00 -5.03 15.04
CA ASN A 145 -18.65 -6.34 15.08
C ASN A 145 -18.49 -7.05 16.45
N GLY A 146 -17.63 -6.51 17.32
CA GLY A 146 -17.28 -7.11 18.62
C GLY A 146 -16.11 -8.08 18.55
N ASN A 147 -15.39 -8.15 17.43
CA ASN A 147 -14.20 -8.98 17.27
C ASN A 147 -13.03 -8.34 18.03
N THR A 148 -12.34 -9.13 18.83
CA THR A 148 -11.27 -8.63 19.71
C THR A 148 -9.91 -9.19 19.31
N THR A 149 -8.96 -8.29 19.10
CA THR A 149 -7.53 -8.62 18.98
C THR A 149 -6.85 -8.28 20.30
N ALA A 150 -6.11 -9.24 20.87
CA ALA A 150 -5.39 -9.07 22.13
C ALA A 150 -3.87 -9.05 21.91
N VAL A 151 -3.16 -8.26 22.72
CA VAL A 151 -1.70 -8.09 22.65
C VAL A 151 -1.11 -8.36 24.04
N ALA A 152 -0.02 -9.13 24.09
CA ALA A 152 0.74 -9.35 25.31
C ALA A 152 2.17 -8.83 25.18
N TYR A 153 2.76 -8.42 26.29
CA TYR A 153 4.06 -7.78 26.35
C TYR A 153 4.98 -8.47 27.36
N ASP A 154 6.27 -8.39 27.12
CA ASP A 154 7.28 -8.72 28.12
C ASP A 154 7.51 -7.59 29.13
N GLY A 155 8.47 -7.78 30.05
CA GLY A 155 8.81 -6.77 31.07
C GLY A 155 9.37 -5.47 30.50
N ASN A 156 10.04 -5.50 29.34
CA ASN A 156 10.64 -4.37 28.65
C ASN A 156 9.61 -3.58 27.81
N GLY A 157 8.49 -4.21 27.47
CA GLY A 157 7.43 -3.62 26.64
C GLY A 157 7.42 -4.11 25.20
N ASN A 158 8.19 -5.14 24.88
CA ASN A 158 8.16 -5.77 23.56
C ASN A 158 6.89 -6.64 23.43
N VAL A 159 6.25 -6.63 22.26
CA VAL A 159 5.09 -7.48 21.97
C VAL A 159 5.55 -8.94 21.87
N ILE A 160 5.11 -9.79 22.80
CA ILE A 160 5.43 -11.23 22.78
C ILE A 160 4.34 -12.08 22.15
N SER A 161 3.12 -11.61 22.06
CA SER A 161 2.07 -12.25 21.27
C SER A 161 0.99 -11.29 20.83
N VAL A 162 0.41 -11.60 19.66
CA VAL A 162 -0.86 -11.04 19.17
C VAL A 162 -1.82 -12.21 18.99
N THR A 163 -3.01 -12.11 19.58
CA THR A 163 -4.08 -13.12 19.50
C THR A 163 -5.26 -12.49 18.79
N ASP A 164 -5.72 -13.10 17.70
CA ASP A 164 -6.90 -12.65 16.96
C ASP A 164 -8.22 -13.14 17.59
N GLY A 165 -9.36 -12.76 16.99
CA GLY A 165 -10.69 -13.11 17.50
C GLY A 165 -11.00 -14.62 17.52
N GLU A 166 -10.34 -15.42 16.68
CA GLU A 166 -10.44 -16.89 16.64
C GLU A 166 -9.47 -17.58 17.62
N GLY A 167 -8.61 -16.80 18.29
CA GLY A 167 -7.60 -17.32 19.20
C GLY A 167 -6.32 -17.77 18.52
N ARG A 168 -6.14 -17.51 17.22
CA ARG A 168 -4.88 -17.75 16.51
C ARG A 168 -3.84 -16.78 17.03
N GLN A 169 -2.61 -17.26 17.20
CA GLN A 169 -1.52 -16.48 17.78
C GLN A 169 -0.34 -16.33 16.85
N VAL A 170 0.19 -15.11 16.82
CA VAL A 170 1.57 -14.85 16.38
C VAL A 170 2.39 -14.54 17.64
N ARG A 171 3.49 -15.26 17.80
CA ARG A 171 4.39 -15.15 18.98
C ARG A 171 5.75 -14.60 18.54
N TYR A 172 6.36 -13.81 19.40
CA TYR A 172 7.63 -13.16 19.15
C TYR A 172 8.60 -13.39 20.29
N ALA A 173 9.90 -13.53 19.97
CA ALA A 173 10.97 -13.57 20.95
C ALA A 173 12.03 -12.52 20.62
N TYR A 174 12.68 -12.01 21.63
CA TYR A 174 13.66 -10.93 21.54
C TYR A 174 14.95 -11.29 22.27
N ASP A 175 16.07 -10.69 21.86
CA ASP A 175 17.32 -10.76 22.58
C ASP A 175 17.39 -9.68 23.69
N LEU A 176 18.52 -9.65 24.41
CA LEU A 176 18.73 -8.70 25.51
C LEU A 176 18.84 -7.23 25.07
N ALA A 177 18.94 -6.97 23.77
CA ALA A 177 18.94 -5.64 23.17
C ALA A 177 17.57 -5.28 22.56
N ASP A 178 16.51 -6.01 22.92
CA ASP A 178 15.14 -5.86 22.41
C ASP A 178 15.01 -6.03 20.89
N ARG A 179 15.93 -6.80 20.25
CA ARG A 179 15.87 -7.10 18.82
C ARG A 179 15.11 -8.40 18.60
N LEU A 180 14.22 -8.43 17.62
CA LEU A 180 13.41 -9.61 17.27
C LEU A 180 14.30 -10.78 16.83
N THR A 181 14.30 -11.89 17.56
CA THR A 181 15.06 -13.11 17.21
C THR A 181 14.19 -14.19 16.60
N GLU A 182 12.88 -14.16 16.85
CA GLU A 182 11.95 -15.16 16.35
C GLU A 182 10.54 -14.60 16.18
N ALA A 183 9.87 -15.01 15.11
CA ALA A 183 8.44 -14.83 14.90
C ALA A 183 7.82 -16.18 14.51
N MET A 184 6.74 -16.58 15.20
CA MET A 184 6.03 -17.84 14.97
C MET A 184 4.54 -17.58 14.81
N ALA A 185 3.95 -18.09 13.73
CA ALA A 185 2.50 -18.20 13.56
C ALA A 185 2.10 -19.68 13.56
N GLY A 186 0.95 -20.01 14.17
CA GLY A 186 0.49 -21.39 14.25
C GLY A 186 0.52 -21.96 15.67
N ASP A 187 0.33 -23.27 15.74
CA ASP A 187 0.36 -24.05 16.99
C ASP A 187 1.45 -25.14 16.97
N ALA A 188 1.46 -26.02 17.96
CA ALA A 188 2.45 -27.10 18.06
C ALA A 188 2.38 -28.15 16.92
N SER A 189 1.30 -28.17 16.13
CA SER A 189 1.13 -29.11 15.01
C SER A 189 1.63 -28.53 13.68
N TYR A 190 1.68 -27.20 13.57
CA TYR A 190 2.18 -26.46 12.42
C TYR A 190 2.72 -25.10 12.86
N GLU A 191 4.00 -24.88 12.67
CA GLU A 191 4.68 -23.63 12.99
C GLU A 191 5.30 -23.02 11.74
N ASN A 192 4.75 -21.87 11.29
CA ASN A 192 5.45 -21.00 10.38
C ASN A 192 6.41 -20.14 11.22
N ARG A 193 7.68 -20.54 11.23
CA ARG A 193 8.70 -19.97 12.13
C ARG A 193 9.79 -19.27 11.34
N ASN A 194 10.04 -18.01 11.65
CA ASN A 194 11.15 -17.24 11.11
C ASN A 194 12.10 -16.86 12.24
N THR A 195 13.41 -17.01 12.03
CA THR A 195 14.45 -16.60 12.98
C THR A 195 15.37 -15.56 12.40
N TYR A 196 15.92 -14.71 13.26
CA TYR A 196 16.70 -13.52 12.90
C TYR A 196 17.99 -13.49 13.73
N THR A 197 19.11 -13.10 13.09
CA THR A 197 20.38 -12.89 13.80
C THR A 197 20.95 -11.53 13.44
N TYR A 198 21.73 -10.96 14.35
CA TYR A 198 22.25 -9.60 14.25
C TYR A 198 23.75 -9.57 14.57
N ASP A 199 24.45 -8.57 14.04
CA ASP A 199 25.82 -8.25 14.48
C ASP A 199 25.80 -7.40 15.77
N GLU A 200 26.99 -7.03 16.23
CA GLU A 200 27.17 -6.26 17.48
C GLU A 200 26.61 -4.85 17.41
N VAL A 201 26.51 -4.25 16.20
CA VAL A 201 25.97 -2.90 15.99
C VAL A 201 24.48 -2.88 15.66
N GLY A 202 23.87 -4.08 15.51
CA GLY A 202 22.42 -4.24 15.33
C GLY A 202 21.98 -4.46 13.87
N ASN A 203 22.89 -4.66 12.93
CA ASN A 203 22.52 -5.00 11.56
C ASN A 203 22.03 -6.45 11.48
N LEU A 204 20.98 -6.72 10.72
CA LEU A 204 20.43 -8.05 10.48
C LEU A 204 21.40 -8.89 9.64
N THR A 205 22.04 -9.92 10.22
CA THR A 205 23.03 -10.76 9.51
C THR A 205 22.41 -11.98 8.84
N SER A 206 21.27 -12.48 9.35
CA SER A 206 20.52 -13.52 8.64
C SER A 206 19.06 -13.60 9.02
N THR A 207 18.27 -14.14 8.09
CA THR A 207 16.92 -14.66 8.33
C THR A 207 16.89 -16.14 7.96
N THR A 208 16.14 -16.96 8.72
CA THR A 208 15.93 -18.38 8.40
C THR A 208 14.44 -18.66 8.49
N ASP A 209 13.85 -19.24 7.43
CA ASP A 209 12.44 -19.60 7.38
C ASP A 209 12.15 -20.95 8.08
N GLY A 210 10.87 -21.35 8.13
CA GLY A 210 10.43 -22.58 8.79
C GLY A 210 10.92 -23.87 8.12
N ASN A 211 11.42 -23.80 6.88
CA ASN A 211 12.09 -24.92 6.20
C ASN A 211 13.59 -24.98 6.50
N GLY A 212 14.13 -23.98 7.21
CA GLY A 212 15.56 -23.86 7.46
C GLY A 212 16.35 -23.18 6.34
N ASN A 213 15.69 -22.60 5.35
CA ASN A 213 16.33 -21.84 4.28
C ASN A 213 16.85 -20.52 4.82
N LYS A 214 18.16 -20.31 4.66
CA LYS A 214 18.84 -19.16 5.25
C LYS A 214 19.18 -18.11 4.20
N MET A 215 18.77 -16.86 4.44
CA MET A 215 19.24 -15.66 3.76
C MET A 215 20.29 -14.98 4.64
N THR A 216 21.44 -14.58 4.09
CA THR A 216 22.49 -13.86 4.82
C THR A 216 22.76 -12.50 4.24
N TYR A 217 23.19 -11.55 5.08
CA TYR A 217 23.45 -10.16 4.74
C TYR A 217 24.82 -9.72 5.27
N THR A 218 25.51 -8.88 4.51
CA THR A 218 26.76 -8.24 4.96
C THR A 218 26.64 -6.73 4.85
N TYR A 219 27.44 -6.02 5.64
CA TYR A 219 27.37 -4.57 5.78
C TYR A 219 28.76 -3.95 5.77
N ASP A 220 28.84 -2.67 5.38
CA ASP A 220 30.03 -1.85 5.56
C ASP A 220 30.06 -1.20 6.95
N LEU A 221 31.09 -0.38 7.22
CA LEU A 221 31.27 0.31 8.50
C LEU A 221 30.21 1.40 8.77
N LEU A 222 29.44 1.80 7.76
CA LEU A 222 28.33 2.78 7.87
C LEU A 222 26.98 2.08 7.97
N SER A 223 26.97 0.74 8.13
CA SER A 223 25.78 -0.11 8.16
C SER A 223 25.00 -0.12 6.84
N ASN A 224 25.64 0.17 5.70
CA ASN A 224 25.04 -0.07 4.40
C ASN A 224 25.15 -1.54 4.05
N GLN A 225 24.08 -2.14 3.55
CA GLN A 225 24.10 -3.54 3.12
C GLN A 225 24.99 -3.71 1.89
N THR A 226 26.07 -4.49 1.98
CA THR A 226 26.99 -4.74 0.88
C THR A 226 26.70 -6.02 0.12
N SER A 227 25.95 -6.97 0.71
CA SER A 227 25.44 -8.14 -0.01
C SER A 227 24.21 -8.75 0.63
N ARG A 228 23.47 -9.53 -0.17
CA ARG A 228 22.53 -10.54 0.29
C ARG A 228 22.76 -11.85 -0.45
N THR A 229 22.73 -12.97 0.26
CA THR A 229 22.93 -14.31 -0.30
C THR A 229 21.81 -15.22 0.17
N ASN A 230 21.11 -15.85 -0.76
CA ASN A 230 20.02 -16.79 -0.44
C ASN A 230 20.57 -18.20 -0.12
N ALA A 231 19.69 -19.14 0.23
CA ALA A 231 20.04 -20.49 0.61
C ALA A 231 20.63 -21.34 -0.54
N LEU A 232 20.51 -20.90 -1.80
CA LEU A 232 21.16 -21.51 -2.96
C LEU A 232 22.59 -20.96 -3.21
N GLY A 233 23.04 -19.96 -2.41
CA GLY A 233 24.33 -19.31 -2.59
C GLY A 233 24.31 -18.20 -3.66
N GLU A 234 23.16 -17.84 -4.18
CA GLU A 234 23.02 -16.75 -5.14
C GLU A 234 23.17 -15.42 -4.40
N THR A 235 24.21 -14.65 -4.80
CA THR A 235 24.62 -13.42 -4.10
C THR A 235 24.39 -12.20 -4.96
N GLU A 236 23.67 -11.21 -4.43
CA GLU A 236 23.57 -9.86 -4.98
C GLU A 236 24.42 -8.93 -4.11
N SER A 237 25.24 -8.09 -4.74
CA SER A 237 26.17 -7.19 -4.05
C SER A 237 25.91 -5.74 -4.39
N TYR A 238 26.22 -4.85 -3.44
CA TYR A 238 25.97 -3.43 -3.49
C TYR A 238 27.23 -2.63 -3.16
N SER A 239 27.49 -1.55 -3.86
CA SER A 239 28.49 -0.58 -3.48
C SER A 239 27.93 0.83 -3.43
N TYR A 240 28.56 1.68 -2.63
CA TYR A 240 28.08 3.03 -2.31
C TYR A 240 29.19 4.03 -2.60
N ASN A 241 28.80 5.22 -3.08
CA ASN A 241 29.73 6.31 -3.32
C ASN A 241 30.09 7.06 -2.02
N LEU A 242 30.99 8.04 -2.10
CA LEU A 242 31.44 8.84 -0.96
C LEU A 242 30.34 9.64 -0.24
N ASN A 243 29.20 9.86 -0.90
CA ASN A 243 28.03 10.52 -0.31
C ASN A 243 27.03 9.50 0.28
N ASN A 244 27.42 8.24 0.41
CA ASN A 244 26.58 7.16 0.93
C ASN A 244 25.33 6.87 0.06
N ARG A 245 25.44 7.06 -1.27
CA ARG A 245 24.40 6.70 -2.23
C ARG A 245 24.76 5.39 -2.92
N LEU A 246 23.76 4.53 -3.17
CA LEU A 246 23.95 3.29 -3.91
C LEU A 246 24.53 3.60 -5.30
N GLU A 247 25.77 3.18 -5.56
CA GLU A 247 26.48 3.44 -6.81
C GLU A 247 26.36 2.27 -7.77
N LYS A 248 26.35 1.03 -7.26
CA LYS A 248 26.33 -0.16 -8.11
C LYS A 248 25.65 -1.33 -7.46
N ILE A 249 24.86 -2.05 -8.24
CA ILE A 249 24.34 -3.39 -7.94
C ILE A 249 25.06 -4.39 -8.84
N THR A 250 25.54 -5.51 -8.27
CA THR A 250 25.99 -6.67 -9.03
C THR A 250 25.01 -7.79 -8.78
N ARG A 251 24.34 -8.26 -9.82
CA ARG A 251 23.36 -9.34 -9.79
C ARG A 251 24.03 -10.70 -9.62
N PRO A 252 23.33 -11.76 -9.15
CA PRO A 252 23.90 -13.10 -9.03
C PRO A 252 24.44 -13.70 -10.33
N ASN A 253 23.91 -13.32 -11.49
CA ASN A 253 24.40 -13.73 -12.81
C ASN A 253 25.65 -12.95 -13.27
N GLY A 254 26.09 -11.95 -12.50
CA GLY A 254 27.22 -11.08 -12.81
C GLY A 254 26.86 -9.77 -13.52
N ASN A 255 25.63 -9.60 -13.98
CA ASN A 255 25.17 -8.34 -14.58
C ASN A 255 25.20 -7.21 -13.54
N THR A 256 25.44 -5.99 -14.03
CA THR A 256 25.55 -4.83 -13.15
C THR A 256 24.63 -3.70 -13.58
N ILE A 257 24.16 -2.96 -12.55
CA ILE A 257 23.45 -1.69 -12.72
C ILE A 257 24.27 -0.63 -12.00
N GLN A 258 24.62 0.45 -12.68
CA GLN A 258 25.37 1.57 -12.12
C GLN A 258 24.52 2.83 -12.10
N TYR A 259 24.67 3.63 -11.04
CA TYR A 259 23.89 4.84 -10.77
C TYR A 259 24.79 6.05 -10.60
N ASP A 260 24.48 7.14 -11.30
CA ASP A 260 25.11 8.44 -11.11
C ASP A 260 24.09 9.47 -10.61
N TYR A 261 24.53 10.38 -9.74
CA TYR A 261 23.67 11.35 -9.06
C TYR A 261 24.14 12.78 -9.25
N ASN A 262 23.19 13.72 -9.25
CA ASN A 262 23.48 15.13 -9.26
C ASN A 262 23.82 15.66 -7.84
N LYS A 263 24.07 16.98 -7.73
CA LYS A 263 24.39 17.64 -6.47
C LYS A 263 23.23 17.70 -5.47
N LEU A 264 22.00 17.43 -5.89
CA LEU A 264 20.80 17.30 -5.04
C LEU A 264 20.50 15.84 -4.68
N ASP A 265 21.43 14.91 -4.94
CA ASP A 265 21.26 13.47 -4.78
C ASP A 265 20.14 12.88 -5.63
N ALA A 266 19.71 13.56 -6.70
CA ALA A 266 18.77 13.02 -7.66
C ALA A 266 19.52 12.21 -8.74
N LEU A 267 18.92 11.08 -9.15
CA LEU A 267 19.51 10.14 -10.12
C LEU A 267 19.65 10.79 -11.50
N LEU A 268 20.88 10.91 -12.02
CA LEU A 268 21.17 11.46 -13.34
C LEU A 268 21.19 10.39 -14.43
N GLN A 269 21.71 9.21 -14.08
CA GLN A 269 21.95 8.14 -15.04
C GLN A 269 21.84 6.78 -14.38
N THR A 270 21.29 5.83 -15.12
CA THR A 270 21.34 4.40 -14.84
C THR A 270 21.98 3.72 -16.03
N ASP A 271 23.10 3.00 -15.81
CA ASP A 271 23.78 2.21 -16.82
C ASP A 271 23.59 0.72 -16.54
N TYR A 272 23.27 -0.03 -17.57
CA TYR A 272 23.14 -1.48 -17.50
C TYR A 272 24.34 -2.15 -18.19
N SER A 273 24.81 -3.28 -17.63
CA SER A 273 25.94 -4.03 -18.23
C SER A 273 25.62 -4.70 -19.55
N GLU A 274 24.33 -4.99 -19.80
CA GLU A 274 23.87 -5.52 -21.08
C GLU A 274 23.61 -4.36 -22.05
N GLU A 275 24.29 -4.36 -23.18
CA GLU A 275 24.16 -3.31 -24.21
C GLU A 275 22.71 -3.19 -24.73
N ALA A 276 21.97 -4.32 -24.74
CA ALA A 276 20.57 -4.37 -25.16
C ALA A 276 19.63 -3.58 -24.23
N ASP A 277 20.00 -3.39 -22.95
CA ASP A 277 19.19 -2.65 -21.98
C ASP A 277 19.46 -1.14 -22.03
N GLY A 278 20.58 -0.73 -22.67
CA GLY A 278 20.96 0.66 -22.89
C GLY A 278 21.32 1.41 -21.61
N GLN A 279 20.98 2.69 -21.60
CA GLN A 279 21.10 3.56 -20.43
C GLN A 279 19.83 4.39 -20.27
N VAL A 280 19.57 4.87 -19.05
CA VAL A 280 18.50 5.83 -18.79
C VAL A 280 19.09 7.12 -18.24
N LEU A 281 18.76 8.25 -18.87
CA LEU A 281 19.24 9.58 -18.50
C LEU A 281 18.08 10.42 -17.95
N TYR A 282 18.36 11.23 -16.93
CA TYR A 282 17.37 12.09 -16.29
C TYR A 282 17.85 13.53 -16.21
N THR A 283 16.95 14.49 -16.40
CA THR A 283 17.20 15.91 -16.11
C THR A 283 16.16 16.44 -15.13
N TYR A 284 16.55 17.48 -14.40
CA TYR A 284 15.73 18.06 -13.32
C TYR A 284 15.75 19.58 -13.38
N ASP A 285 14.68 20.20 -12.86
CA ASP A 285 14.64 21.63 -12.61
C ASP A 285 15.43 22.01 -11.34
N GLU A 286 15.41 23.30 -10.99
CA GLU A 286 16.11 23.81 -9.82
C GLU A 286 15.52 23.34 -8.48
N GLU A 287 14.28 22.87 -8.45
CA GLU A 287 13.61 22.26 -7.29
C GLU A 287 13.83 20.75 -7.18
N GLY A 288 14.44 20.12 -8.19
CA GLY A 288 14.66 18.68 -8.24
C GLY A 288 13.49 17.89 -8.84
N LYS A 289 12.54 18.54 -9.50
CA LYS A 289 11.46 17.86 -10.25
C LYS A 289 12.02 17.39 -11.60
N ARG A 290 11.65 16.18 -12.04
CA ARG A 290 12.13 15.59 -13.28
C ARG A 290 11.60 16.34 -14.51
N LEU A 291 12.49 16.89 -15.32
CA LEU A 291 12.15 17.54 -16.59
C LEU A 291 12.15 16.55 -17.77
N SER A 292 13.05 15.57 -17.76
CA SER A 292 13.08 14.55 -18.80
C SER A 292 13.60 13.21 -18.30
N MET A 293 13.24 12.17 -19.06
CA MET A 293 13.80 10.82 -18.98
C MET A 293 14.05 10.36 -20.41
N SER A 294 15.26 9.89 -20.70
CA SER A 294 15.65 9.36 -22.01
C SER A 294 16.12 7.92 -21.88
N ASP A 295 15.55 7.03 -22.65
CA ASP A 295 15.91 5.61 -22.75
C ASP A 295 15.89 5.15 -24.21
N LEU A 296 15.95 3.85 -24.47
CA LEU A 296 15.89 3.26 -25.81
C LEU A 296 14.58 3.55 -26.57
N THR A 297 13.50 3.91 -25.87
CA THR A 297 12.20 4.25 -26.49
C THR A 297 12.10 5.72 -26.89
N GLY A 298 13.07 6.55 -26.49
CA GLY A 298 13.16 7.97 -26.79
C GLY A 298 13.20 8.83 -25.53
N THR A 299 12.89 10.12 -25.67
CA THR A 299 12.92 11.08 -24.56
C THR A 299 11.50 11.47 -24.17
N SER A 300 11.13 11.16 -22.94
CA SER A 300 9.91 11.68 -22.31
C SER A 300 10.20 12.98 -21.57
N THR A 301 9.31 13.98 -21.69
CA THR A 301 9.43 15.27 -20.99
C THR A 301 8.20 15.53 -20.12
N TYR A 302 8.41 16.26 -19.01
CA TYR A 302 7.41 16.50 -17.99
C TYR A 302 7.19 17.99 -17.77
N GLN A 303 5.93 18.41 -17.64
CA GLN A 303 5.52 19.78 -17.32
C GLN A 303 4.77 19.78 -16.00
N TYR A 304 4.92 20.86 -15.24
CA TYR A 304 4.34 20.99 -13.91
C TYR A 304 3.59 22.30 -13.76
N ASP A 305 2.56 22.31 -12.92
CA ASP A 305 1.96 23.55 -12.44
C ASP A 305 2.75 24.17 -11.27
N ALA A 306 2.24 25.28 -10.75
CA ALA A 306 2.88 26.01 -9.66
C ALA A 306 2.94 25.23 -8.33
N ASP A 307 2.04 24.25 -8.12
CA ASP A 307 2.04 23.35 -6.97
C ASP A 307 2.94 22.12 -7.16
N GLY A 308 3.53 21.98 -8.36
CA GLY A 308 4.41 20.86 -8.70
C GLY A 308 3.67 19.59 -9.14
N ARG A 309 2.40 19.69 -9.53
CA ARG A 309 1.65 18.57 -10.11
C ARG A 309 1.92 18.49 -11.61
N ILE A 310 2.02 17.26 -12.15
CA ILE A 310 2.25 17.04 -13.59
C ILE A 310 1.04 17.55 -14.39
N THR A 311 1.27 18.49 -15.32
CA THR A 311 0.25 19.01 -16.24
C THR A 311 0.40 18.48 -17.66
N GLY A 312 1.56 17.95 -18.01
CA GLY A 312 1.81 17.35 -19.31
C GLY A 312 2.94 16.35 -19.29
N VAL A 313 2.79 15.27 -20.05
CA VAL A 313 3.85 14.31 -20.34
C VAL A 313 3.90 14.13 -21.84
N GLN A 314 5.02 14.52 -22.47
CA GLN A 314 5.34 14.11 -23.83
C GLN A 314 6.14 12.82 -23.76
N GLN A 315 5.71 11.78 -24.46
CA GLN A 315 6.38 10.48 -24.51
C GLN A 315 7.50 10.46 -25.57
N GLY A 316 8.36 9.43 -25.55
CA GLY A 316 9.48 9.29 -26.47
C GLY A 316 9.09 9.24 -27.96
N ASP A 317 7.88 8.81 -28.28
CA ASP A 317 7.30 8.81 -29.63
C ASP A 317 6.70 10.18 -30.03
N GLY A 318 6.77 11.18 -29.14
CA GLY A 318 6.23 12.53 -29.37
C GLY A 318 4.76 12.70 -28.99
N SER A 319 4.08 11.64 -28.57
CA SER A 319 2.69 11.73 -28.10
C SER A 319 2.60 12.48 -26.77
N VAL A 320 1.52 13.26 -26.57
CA VAL A 320 1.36 14.12 -25.39
C VAL A 320 0.09 13.75 -24.63
N ILE A 321 0.23 13.54 -23.31
CA ILE A 321 -0.89 13.39 -22.37
C ILE A 321 -0.94 14.63 -21.49
N LEU A 322 -2.12 15.29 -21.37
CA LEU A 322 -2.30 16.46 -20.52
C LEU A 322 -3.18 16.11 -19.32
N TYR A 323 -2.88 16.75 -18.18
CA TYR A 323 -3.53 16.57 -16.90
C TYR A 323 -4.08 17.91 -16.40
N ASN A 324 -5.38 17.99 -16.12
CA ASN A 324 -6.00 19.17 -15.56
C ASN A 324 -6.55 18.85 -14.18
N TYR A 325 -6.38 19.77 -13.25
CA TYR A 325 -6.79 19.61 -11.85
C TYR A 325 -7.92 20.60 -11.52
N ASP A 326 -8.77 20.21 -10.57
CA ASP A 326 -9.77 21.12 -10.01
C ASP A 326 -9.13 22.08 -8.99
N SER A 327 -9.92 23.00 -8.44
CA SER A 327 -9.45 24.00 -7.45
C SER A 327 -9.08 23.40 -6.09
N TYR A 328 -9.34 22.10 -5.86
CA TYR A 328 -8.97 21.36 -4.65
C TYR A 328 -7.73 20.49 -4.86
N GLY A 329 -7.25 20.38 -6.09
CA GLY A 329 -6.06 19.61 -6.46
C GLY A 329 -6.34 18.20 -6.96
N ASN A 330 -7.61 17.83 -7.16
CA ASN A 330 -7.96 16.53 -7.72
C ASN A 330 -7.80 16.53 -9.25
N LEU A 331 -7.39 15.39 -9.83
CA LEU A 331 -7.31 15.23 -11.27
C LEU A 331 -8.73 15.30 -11.88
N ALA A 332 -9.05 16.41 -12.54
CA ALA A 332 -10.38 16.62 -13.13
C ALA A 332 -10.47 16.09 -14.56
N LYS A 333 -9.35 16.08 -15.33
CA LYS A 333 -9.36 15.66 -16.72
C LYS A 333 -8.00 15.11 -17.16
N LEU A 334 -8.05 14.05 -17.97
CA LEU A 334 -6.96 13.54 -18.81
C LEU A 334 -7.29 13.81 -20.27
N ILE A 335 -6.33 14.33 -21.04
CA ILE A 335 -6.46 14.52 -22.49
C ILE A 335 -5.39 13.68 -23.16
N TYR A 336 -5.80 12.79 -24.05
CA TYR A 336 -4.94 11.87 -24.76
C TYR A 336 -4.41 12.46 -26.07
N PRO A 337 -3.37 11.87 -26.71
CA PRO A 337 -2.77 12.40 -27.93
C PRO A 337 -3.73 12.54 -29.11
N ASP A 338 -4.80 11.74 -29.16
CA ASP A 338 -5.85 11.78 -30.19
C ASP A 338 -6.92 12.86 -29.89
N GLY A 339 -6.76 13.64 -28.82
CA GLY A 339 -7.69 14.66 -28.37
C GLY A 339 -8.91 14.11 -27.59
N SER A 340 -9.01 12.79 -27.39
CA SER A 340 -10.04 12.21 -26.53
C SER A 340 -9.77 12.52 -25.06
N GLU A 341 -10.83 12.61 -24.26
CA GLU A 341 -10.75 13.02 -22.86
C GLU A 341 -11.35 11.97 -21.93
N VAL A 342 -10.80 11.86 -20.73
CA VAL A 342 -11.43 11.21 -19.58
C VAL A 342 -11.62 12.27 -18.50
N GLN A 343 -12.85 12.41 -17.96
CA GLN A 343 -13.18 13.40 -16.95
C GLN A 343 -13.52 12.71 -15.63
N TYR A 344 -13.16 13.34 -14.52
CA TYR A 344 -13.36 12.86 -13.16
C TYR A 344 -14.07 13.92 -12.34
N GLU A 345 -15.10 13.51 -11.57
CA GLU A 345 -15.80 14.37 -10.64
C GLU A 345 -15.71 13.80 -9.22
N TYR A 346 -15.57 14.69 -8.25
CA TYR A 346 -15.36 14.33 -6.85
C TYR A 346 -16.40 15.01 -5.96
N ASP A 347 -16.71 14.36 -4.85
CA ASP A 347 -17.51 14.98 -3.80
C ASP A 347 -16.64 15.93 -2.92
N ALA A 348 -17.27 16.51 -1.91
CA ALA A 348 -16.58 17.45 -1.04
C ALA A 348 -15.51 16.81 -0.12
N LEU A 349 -15.45 15.47 -0.04
CA LEU A 349 -14.40 14.70 0.66
C LEU A 349 -13.32 14.16 -0.30
N ASP A 350 -13.26 14.67 -1.54
CA ASP A 350 -12.33 14.22 -2.58
C ASP A 350 -12.49 12.75 -2.99
N ARG A 351 -13.71 12.16 -2.77
CA ARG A 351 -14.02 10.82 -3.23
C ARG A 351 -14.57 10.89 -4.65
N LEU A 352 -14.10 10.00 -5.53
CA LEU A 352 -14.53 9.93 -6.92
C LEU A 352 -16.01 9.56 -7.00
N ILE A 353 -16.85 10.45 -7.56
CA ILE A 353 -18.29 10.20 -7.73
C ILE A 353 -18.69 9.94 -9.18
N LYS A 354 -17.87 10.33 -10.16
CA LYS A 354 -18.16 10.08 -11.57
C LYS A 354 -16.89 10.03 -12.42
N VAL A 355 -16.86 9.11 -13.37
CA VAL A 355 -15.90 9.06 -14.47
C VAL A 355 -16.66 9.11 -15.78
N THR A 356 -16.27 10.02 -16.68
CA THR A 356 -16.74 10.06 -18.06
C THR A 356 -15.58 9.61 -18.95
N ASP A 357 -15.74 8.50 -19.65
CA ASP A 357 -14.71 7.90 -20.50
C ASP A 357 -14.56 8.64 -21.84
N ARG A 358 -13.61 8.20 -22.67
CA ARG A 358 -13.31 8.77 -23.99
C ARG A 358 -14.48 8.78 -24.98
N GLU A 359 -15.48 7.92 -24.77
CA GLU A 359 -16.68 7.81 -25.59
C GLU A 359 -17.86 8.62 -25.02
N GLY A 360 -17.63 9.36 -23.92
CA GLY A 360 -18.64 10.12 -23.20
C GLY A 360 -19.58 9.25 -22.34
N LYS A 361 -19.18 8.01 -22.05
CA LYS A 361 -19.94 7.08 -21.20
C LYS A 361 -19.61 7.34 -19.74
N GLU A 362 -20.64 7.46 -18.91
CA GLU A 362 -20.49 7.78 -17.50
C GLU A 362 -20.57 6.54 -16.61
N THR A 363 -19.67 6.48 -15.62
CA THR A 363 -19.75 5.56 -14.48
C THR A 363 -19.83 6.39 -13.21
N GLY A 364 -20.90 6.19 -12.42
CA GLY A 364 -21.16 6.89 -11.16
C GLY A 364 -20.86 6.01 -9.95
N TYR A 365 -20.45 6.65 -8.86
CA TYR A 365 -20.13 6.02 -7.57
C TYR A 365 -20.89 6.72 -6.46
N THR A 366 -21.43 5.96 -5.51
CA THR A 366 -22.04 6.50 -4.29
C THR A 366 -21.41 5.88 -3.05
N TYR A 367 -21.48 6.62 -1.96
CA TYR A 367 -20.85 6.23 -0.70
C TYR A 367 -21.81 6.40 0.47
N ASP A 368 -21.65 5.61 1.50
CA ASP A 368 -22.32 5.83 2.77
C ASP A 368 -21.62 6.94 3.59
N VAL A 369 -22.17 7.23 4.76
CA VAL A 369 -21.62 8.27 5.64
C VAL A 369 -20.28 7.89 6.30
N ALA A 370 -19.88 6.61 6.32
CA ALA A 370 -18.58 6.16 6.77
C ALA A 370 -17.52 6.16 5.66
N GLY A 371 -17.95 6.39 4.39
CA GLY A 371 -17.04 6.41 3.24
C GLY A 371 -16.96 5.09 2.46
N ASN A 372 -17.75 4.08 2.82
CA ASN A 372 -17.81 2.85 2.05
C ASN A 372 -18.59 3.05 0.76
N MET A 373 -18.09 2.51 -0.36
CA MET A 373 -18.74 2.59 -1.66
C MET A 373 -20.01 1.72 -1.70
N THR A 374 -21.18 2.31 -1.86
CA THR A 374 -22.47 1.61 -1.80
C THR A 374 -23.06 1.26 -3.15
N GLU A 375 -22.69 1.97 -4.22
CA GLU A 375 -23.14 1.65 -5.57
C GLU A 375 -22.13 2.08 -6.64
N VAL A 376 -21.99 1.26 -7.66
CA VAL A 376 -21.35 1.59 -8.95
C VAL A 376 -22.42 1.50 -10.02
N LEU A 377 -22.76 2.63 -10.66
CA LEU A 377 -23.70 2.71 -11.79
C LEU A 377 -22.91 2.88 -13.09
N ARG A 378 -23.00 1.92 -14.01
CA ARG A 378 -22.28 1.96 -15.29
C ARG A 378 -23.10 2.61 -16.39
N ALA A 379 -22.43 3.08 -17.43
CA ALA A 379 -23.05 3.78 -18.57
C ALA A 379 -24.17 2.98 -19.26
N ASN A 380 -24.09 1.65 -19.28
CA ASN A 380 -25.14 0.77 -19.80
C ASN A 380 -26.31 0.57 -18.82
N GLN A 381 -26.38 1.35 -17.76
CA GLN A 381 -27.37 1.32 -16.68
C GLN A 381 -27.33 0.04 -15.81
N THR A 382 -26.32 -0.84 -15.98
CA THR A 382 -26.12 -1.91 -15.00
C THR A 382 -25.49 -1.34 -13.73
N SER A 383 -25.84 -1.89 -12.56
CA SER A 383 -25.24 -1.45 -11.30
C SER A 383 -24.77 -2.62 -10.42
N ALA A 384 -23.83 -2.31 -9.53
CA ALA A 384 -23.43 -3.14 -8.42
C ALA A 384 -23.73 -2.37 -7.13
N LYS A 385 -24.56 -2.93 -6.23
CA LYS A 385 -24.84 -2.39 -4.89
C LYS A 385 -24.10 -3.20 -3.85
N LEU A 386 -23.46 -2.50 -2.91
CA LEU A 386 -22.68 -3.09 -1.84
C LEU A 386 -23.29 -2.73 -0.48
N THR A 387 -23.27 -3.67 0.44
CA THR A 387 -23.61 -3.45 1.86
C THR A 387 -22.48 -3.92 2.74
N TYR A 388 -22.40 -3.35 3.93
CA TYR A 388 -21.30 -3.54 4.85
C TYR A 388 -21.82 -3.85 6.25
N ASP A 389 -20.98 -4.51 7.04
CA ASP A 389 -21.20 -4.69 8.49
C ASP A 389 -20.58 -3.53 9.29
N ALA A 390 -20.61 -3.63 10.62
CA ALA A 390 -20.09 -2.60 11.50
C ALA A 390 -18.55 -2.56 11.60
N ALA A 391 -17.83 -3.52 10.98
CA ALA A 391 -16.38 -3.50 10.79
C ALA A 391 -16.00 -3.07 9.36
N HIS A 392 -16.94 -2.51 8.58
CA HIS A 392 -16.76 -2.08 7.18
C HIS A 392 -16.39 -3.20 6.21
N GLN A 393 -16.72 -4.46 6.54
CA GLN A 393 -16.54 -5.60 5.65
C GLN A 393 -17.75 -5.76 4.74
N VAL A 394 -17.53 -6.09 3.45
CA VAL A 394 -18.62 -6.25 2.48
C VAL A 394 -19.45 -7.48 2.81
N THR A 395 -20.73 -7.32 3.14
CA THR A 395 -21.65 -8.43 3.45
C THR A 395 -22.47 -8.88 2.25
N GLU A 396 -22.75 -7.98 1.30
CA GLU A 396 -23.48 -8.31 0.07
C GLU A 396 -23.00 -7.46 -1.11
N ILE A 397 -22.88 -8.08 -2.29
CA ILE A 397 -22.77 -7.40 -3.59
C ILE A 397 -23.94 -7.87 -4.44
N GLN A 398 -24.77 -6.94 -4.90
CA GLN A 398 -25.91 -7.21 -5.75
C GLN A 398 -25.73 -6.57 -7.12
N ASN A 399 -25.47 -7.37 -8.15
CA ASN A 399 -25.43 -6.90 -9.53
C ASN A 399 -26.84 -6.83 -10.14
N ARG A 400 -27.14 -5.74 -10.85
CA ARG A 400 -28.44 -5.49 -11.46
C ARG A 400 -28.31 -5.13 -12.93
N ASP A 401 -29.30 -5.53 -13.72
CA ASP A 401 -29.41 -5.10 -15.12
C ASP A 401 -29.93 -3.64 -15.23
N ALA A 402 -29.98 -3.13 -16.45
CA ALA A 402 -30.46 -1.78 -16.74
C ALA A 402 -31.92 -1.51 -16.34
N LYS A 403 -32.71 -2.54 -16.03
CA LYS A 403 -34.09 -2.43 -15.53
C LYS A 403 -34.17 -2.52 -14.01
N GLY A 404 -33.02 -2.61 -13.33
CA GLY A 404 -32.91 -2.77 -11.88
C GLY A 404 -33.17 -4.20 -11.38
N LYS A 405 -33.34 -5.19 -12.28
CA LYS A 405 -33.49 -6.60 -11.91
C LYS A 405 -32.16 -7.19 -11.50
N THR A 406 -32.13 -7.92 -10.39
CA THR A 406 -30.94 -8.62 -9.92
C THR A 406 -30.49 -9.71 -10.91
N ILE A 407 -29.23 -9.65 -11.32
CA ILE A 407 -28.53 -10.62 -12.18
C ILE A 407 -27.82 -11.66 -11.30
N SER A 408 -27.09 -11.19 -10.27
CA SER A 408 -26.37 -12.01 -9.32
C SER A 408 -26.31 -11.34 -7.95
N THR A 409 -26.18 -12.16 -6.92
CA THR A 409 -25.96 -11.71 -5.55
C THR A 409 -24.82 -12.54 -4.96
N TYR A 410 -23.85 -11.84 -4.35
CA TYR A 410 -22.76 -12.41 -3.59
C TYR A 410 -22.98 -12.01 -2.13
N ARG A 411 -22.91 -12.98 -1.19
CA ARG A 411 -23.00 -12.71 0.25
C ARG A 411 -21.82 -13.32 0.95
N TYR A 412 -21.29 -12.56 1.88
CA TYR A 412 -20.13 -12.93 2.66
C TYR A 412 -20.46 -12.93 4.15
N THR A 413 -19.93 -13.90 4.88
CA THR A 413 -19.80 -13.85 6.33
C THR A 413 -18.32 -13.99 6.67
N TYR A 414 -17.96 -13.48 7.83
CA TYR A 414 -16.58 -13.43 8.28
C TYR A 414 -16.42 -14.14 9.60
N ASP A 415 -15.25 -14.71 9.84
CA ASP A 415 -14.86 -15.20 11.14
C ASP A 415 -14.51 -14.02 12.08
N LEU A 416 -14.22 -14.31 13.35
CA LEU A 416 -13.89 -13.27 14.34
C LEU A 416 -12.53 -12.57 14.09
N SER A 417 -11.78 -12.98 13.09
CA SER A 417 -10.52 -12.36 12.66
C SER A 417 -10.64 -11.58 11.36
N GLY A 418 -11.86 -11.57 10.76
CA GLY A 418 -12.15 -10.87 9.53
C GLY A 418 -11.85 -11.67 8.26
N TYR A 419 -11.54 -12.96 8.35
CA TYR A 419 -11.40 -13.82 7.17
C TYR A 419 -12.78 -14.29 6.70
N ILE A 420 -12.94 -14.47 5.37
CA ILE A 420 -14.20 -14.95 4.79
C ILE A 420 -14.50 -16.35 5.32
N LEU A 421 -15.60 -16.49 6.07
CA LEU A 421 -16.10 -17.77 6.57
C LEU A 421 -17.01 -18.45 5.55
N THR A 422 -17.91 -17.67 4.92
CA THR A 422 -18.76 -18.18 3.85
C THR A 422 -18.88 -17.18 2.72
N GLU A 423 -18.99 -17.70 1.48
CA GLU A 423 -19.40 -16.97 0.30
C GLU A 423 -20.61 -17.68 -0.32
N SER A 424 -21.70 -16.94 -0.52
CA SER A 424 -22.87 -17.43 -1.24
C SER A 424 -23.00 -16.69 -2.56
N ILE A 425 -22.99 -17.41 -3.67
CA ILE A 425 -23.18 -16.88 -5.02
C ILE A 425 -24.54 -17.34 -5.52
N LYS A 426 -25.42 -16.39 -5.81
CA LYS A 426 -26.73 -16.65 -6.41
C LYS A 426 -26.84 -15.95 -7.75
N THR A 427 -27.06 -16.71 -8.81
CA THR A 427 -27.35 -16.25 -10.17
C THR A 427 -28.78 -16.66 -10.56
N LYS A 428 -29.16 -16.40 -11.82
CA LYS A 428 -30.41 -16.91 -12.37
C LYS A 428 -30.40 -18.45 -12.50
N GLU A 429 -29.23 -19.03 -12.71
CA GLU A 429 -29.06 -20.43 -13.09
C GLU A 429 -28.77 -21.33 -11.88
N GLU A 430 -28.05 -20.80 -10.88
CA GLU A 430 -27.56 -21.58 -9.74
C GLU A 430 -27.44 -20.78 -8.47
N THR A 431 -27.43 -21.48 -7.35
CA THR A 431 -26.97 -20.97 -6.05
C THR A 431 -25.88 -21.90 -5.55
N LYS A 432 -24.75 -21.32 -5.14
CA LYS A 432 -23.61 -22.03 -4.53
C LYS A 432 -23.24 -21.37 -3.23
N VAL A 433 -22.82 -22.17 -2.25
CA VAL A 433 -22.28 -21.70 -0.97
C VAL A 433 -20.92 -22.35 -0.74
N SER A 434 -19.88 -21.55 -0.65
CA SER A 434 -18.53 -21.98 -0.30
C SER A 434 -18.25 -21.65 1.17
N ASN A 435 -17.77 -22.63 1.92
CA ASN A 435 -17.30 -22.49 3.30
C ASN A 435 -15.78 -22.56 3.28
N TYR A 436 -15.12 -21.65 3.97
CA TYR A 436 -13.68 -21.51 4.04
C TYR A 436 -13.17 -21.91 5.41
N GLY A 437 -12.15 -22.75 5.46
CA GLY A 437 -11.46 -23.17 6.68
C GLY A 437 -10.01 -22.66 6.66
N TYR A 438 -9.51 -22.30 7.82
CA TYR A 438 -8.15 -21.78 7.99
C TYR A 438 -7.40 -22.61 9.03
N ASP A 439 -6.10 -22.74 8.85
CA ASP A 439 -5.24 -23.40 9.82
C ASP A 439 -4.89 -22.46 11.00
N ALA A 440 -4.11 -22.98 11.95
CA ALA A 440 -3.70 -22.22 13.13
C ALA A 440 -2.78 -21.03 12.83
N ALA A 441 -2.14 -21.00 11.64
CA ALA A 441 -1.35 -19.87 11.15
C ALA A 441 -2.19 -18.86 10.34
N GLY A 442 -3.51 -19.10 10.17
CA GLY A 442 -4.40 -18.27 9.38
C GLY A 442 -4.31 -18.51 7.86
N GLN A 443 -3.66 -19.59 7.42
CA GLN A 443 -3.60 -19.95 6.02
C GLN A 443 -4.85 -20.74 5.62
N LEU A 444 -5.35 -20.49 4.39
CA LEU A 444 -6.52 -21.19 3.86
C LEU A 444 -6.25 -22.70 3.74
N SER A 445 -6.93 -23.52 4.55
CA SER A 445 -6.74 -24.97 4.60
C SER A 445 -7.79 -25.76 3.81
N GLU A 446 -9.02 -25.23 3.70
CA GLU A 446 -10.11 -25.92 3.04
C GLU A 446 -11.12 -24.95 2.41
N ILE A 447 -11.72 -25.35 1.28
CA ILE A 447 -12.93 -24.75 0.70
C ILE A 447 -13.91 -25.88 0.43
N VAL A 448 -15.14 -25.80 0.97
CA VAL A 448 -16.23 -26.73 0.68
C VAL A 448 -17.36 -25.97 0.01
N THR A 449 -17.60 -26.28 -1.27
CA THR A 449 -18.68 -25.66 -2.05
C THR A 449 -19.87 -26.62 -2.13
N LYS A 450 -21.04 -26.10 -1.81
CA LYS A 450 -22.33 -26.80 -1.84
C LYS A 450 -23.27 -26.14 -2.85
N ASP A 451 -24.19 -26.92 -3.39
CA ASP A 451 -25.29 -26.44 -4.22
C ASP A 451 -26.49 -25.93 -3.39
N SER A 452 -27.59 -25.62 -4.09
CA SER A 452 -28.83 -25.13 -3.46
C SER A 452 -29.57 -26.15 -2.58
N GLU A 453 -29.23 -27.45 -2.68
CA GLU A 453 -29.78 -28.54 -1.89
C GLU A 453 -28.87 -28.94 -0.72
N ASP A 454 -27.83 -28.11 -0.41
CA ASP A 454 -26.80 -28.34 0.61
C ASP A 454 -25.90 -29.55 0.32
N LYS A 455 -25.91 -30.08 -0.94
CA LYS A 455 -25.03 -31.15 -1.35
C LYS A 455 -23.66 -30.60 -1.68
N VAL A 456 -22.59 -31.25 -1.21
CA VAL A 456 -21.21 -30.91 -1.56
C VAL A 456 -20.98 -31.21 -3.04
N ILE A 457 -20.60 -30.19 -3.81
CA ILE A 457 -20.28 -30.30 -5.24
C ILE A 457 -18.78 -30.16 -5.50
N GLN A 458 -18.04 -29.54 -4.57
CA GLN A 458 -16.59 -29.38 -4.65
C GLN A 458 -15.99 -29.27 -3.24
N ARG A 459 -14.83 -29.89 -3.07
CA ARG A 459 -13.96 -29.69 -1.90
C ARG A 459 -12.55 -29.47 -2.38
N VAL A 460 -11.89 -28.44 -1.87
CA VAL A 460 -10.46 -28.14 -2.12
C VAL A 460 -9.76 -28.07 -0.78
N THR A 461 -8.67 -28.81 -0.62
CA THR A 461 -7.83 -28.73 0.57
C THR A 461 -6.40 -28.33 0.19
N TYR A 462 -5.74 -27.64 1.09
CA TYR A 462 -4.40 -27.12 0.91
C TYR A 462 -3.50 -27.59 2.03
N ALA A 463 -2.27 -27.97 1.67
CA ALA A 463 -1.22 -28.23 2.65
C ALA A 463 -0.02 -27.30 2.35
N TYR A 464 0.64 -26.87 3.40
CA TYR A 464 1.76 -25.93 3.34
C TYR A 464 3.00 -26.52 4.02
N ASP A 465 4.18 -26.08 3.59
CA ASP A 465 5.44 -26.36 4.27
C ASP A 465 5.73 -25.32 5.36
N GLY A 466 6.84 -25.48 6.10
CA GLY A 466 7.21 -24.58 7.20
C GLY A 466 7.53 -23.14 6.77
N ALA A 467 7.77 -22.87 5.48
CA ALA A 467 7.94 -21.53 4.93
C ALA A 467 6.63 -20.92 4.39
N GLY A 468 5.52 -21.69 4.44
CA GLY A 468 4.21 -21.27 3.93
C GLY A 468 4.04 -21.52 2.43
N ASN A 469 4.91 -22.28 1.78
CA ASN A 469 4.71 -22.66 0.38
C ASN A 469 3.61 -23.72 0.28
N LYS A 470 2.73 -23.61 -0.72
CA LYS A 470 1.64 -24.54 -0.96
C LYS A 470 2.16 -25.83 -1.62
N ILE A 471 2.36 -26.89 -0.82
CA ILE A 471 2.97 -28.15 -1.27
C ILE A 471 1.95 -29.15 -1.85
N GLU A 472 0.67 -29.06 -1.44
CA GLU A 472 -0.37 -29.94 -1.99
C GLU A 472 -1.70 -29.19 -2.12
N VAL A 473 -2.40 -29.45 -3.23
CA VAL A 473 -3.79 -29.07 -3.46
C VAL A 473 -4.55 -30.31 -3.84
N ARG A 474 -5.57 -30.68 -3.05
CA ARG A 474 -6.52 -31.75 -3.39
C ARG A 474 -7.84 -31.12 -3.75
N GLN A 475 -8.34 -31.44 -4.92
CA GLN A 475 -9.65 -31.01 -5.37
C GLN A 475 -10.51 -32.23 -5.67
N SER A 476 -11.61 -32.40 -4.97
CA SER A 476 -12.66 -33.36 -5.31
C SER A 476 -13.89 -32.63 -5.83
N THR A 477 -14.48 -33.16 -6.88
CA THR A 477 -15.74 -32.67 -7.45
C THR A 477 -16.73 -33.82 -7.57
N GLU A 478 -17.99 -33.59 -7.15
CA GLU A 478 -19.09 -34.53 -7.35
C GLU A 478 -19.97 -34.01 -8.48
N ASN A 479 -20.16 -34.83 -9.53
CA ASN A 479 -21.06 -34.50 -10.61
C ASN A 479 -22.48 -35.07 -10.34
N ALA A 480 -23.46 -34.69 -11.18
CA ALA A 480 -24.85 -35.13 -11.07
C ALA A 480 -25.04 -36.66 -11.20
N LEU A 481 -24.01 -37.43 -11.61
CA LEU A 481 -24.03 -38.89 -11.75
C LEU A 481 -23.37 -39.58 -10.53
N GLU A 482 -23.13 -38.86 -9.43
CA GLU A 482 -22.48 -39.36 -8.20
C GLU A 482 -21.06 -39.93 -8.42
N GLN A 483 -20.41 -39.57 -9.53
CA GLN A 483 -18.99 -39.89 -9.74
C GLN A 483 -18.12 -38.80 -9.14
N ALA A 484 -17.46 -39.13 -8.05
CA ALA A 484 -16.42 -38.26 -7.48
C ALA A 484 -15.17 -38.36 -8.34
N THR A 485 -14.65 -37.20 -8.76
CA THR A 485 -13.30 -37.11 -9.35
C THR A 485 -12.42 -36.40 -8.36
N GLU A 486 -11.23 -36.94 -8.10
CA GLU A 486 -10.22 -36.31 -7.27
C GLU A 486 -9.01 -35.97 -8.13
N THR A 487 -8.53 -34.75 -8.02
CA THR A 487 -7.26 -34.28 -8.60
C THR A 487 -6.33 -33.88 -7.47
N ILE A 488 -5.10 -34.33 -7.53
CA ILE A 488 -4.07 -34.00 -6.55
C ILE A 488 -2.93 -33.29 -7.28
N THR A 489 -2.68 -32.04 -6.90
CA THR A 489 -1.50 -31.30 -7.37
C THR A 489 -0.48 -31.26 -6.25
N LYS A 490 0.75 -31.72 -6.53
CA LYS A 490 1.89 -31.65 -5.61
C LYS A 490 2.92 -30.68 -6.15
N ASN A 491 3.36 -29.78 -5.31
CA ASN A 491 4.34 -28.77 -5.64
C ASN A 491 5.64 -29.00 -4.87
N THR A 492 6.77 -28.84 -5.56
CA THR A 492 8.09 -28.91 -4.96
C THR A 492 8.80 -27.58 -5.10
N TYR A 493 9.42 -27.13 -4.03
CA TYR A 493 10.13 -25.85 -3.97
C TYR A 493 11.61 -26.05 -3.68
N ASN A 494 12.45 -25.18 -4.22
CA ASN A 494 13.87 -25.17 -3.89
C ASN A 494 14.15 -24.35 -2.60
N ALA A 495 15.39 -24.32 -2.17
CA ALA A 495 15.79 -23.59 -0.96
C ALA A 495 15.70 -22.05 -1.05
N ALA A 496 15.34 -21.49 -2.20
CA ALA A 496 14.96 -20.08 -2.38
C ALA A 496 13.42 -19.89 -2.46
N ASN A 497 12.63 -20.89 -2.04
CA ASN A 497 11.16 -20.92 -2.09
C ASN A 497 10.57 -20.70 -3.50
N ARG A 498 11.32 -21.12 -4.55
CA ARG A 498 10.84 -21.07 -5.93
C ARG A 498 10.24 -22.42 -6.30
N LEU A 499 9.07 -22.43 -6.94
CA LEU A 499 8.41 -23.64 -7.43
C LEU A 499 9.26 -24.29 -8.53
N VAL A 500 9.79 -25.50 -8.29
CA VAL A 500 10.63 -26.22 -9.26
C VAL A 500 9.88 -27.32 -10.00
N SER A 501 8.83 -27.89 -9.39
CA SER A 501 7.91 -28.78 -10.11
C SER A 501 6.50 -28.70 -9.55
N SER A 502 5.53 -29.01 -10.42
CA SER A 502 4.12 -29.20 -10.09
C SER A 502 3.65 -30.46 -10.79
N GLU A 503 3.25 -31.48 -10.02
CA GLU A 503 2.72 -32.74 -10.51
C GLU A 503 1.21 -32.80 -10.28
N GLN A 504 0.43 -33.09 -11.33
CA GLN A 504 -0.99 -33.32 -11.24
C GLN A 504 -1.34 -34.64 -11.96
N ASP A 505 -1.91 -35.59 -11.22
CA ASP A 505 -2.37 -36.88 -11.75
C ASP A 505 -1.28 -37.63 -12.55
N GLY A 506 -0.02 -37.57 -12.08
CA GLY A 506 1.13 -38.21 -12.71
C GLY A 506 1.71 -37.46 -13.92
N LYS A 507 1.22 -36.25 -14.21
CA LYS A 507 1.77 -35.33 -15.19
C LYS A 507 2.54 -34.22 -14.48
N GLU A 508 3.83 -34.07 -14.80
CA GLU A 508 4.69 -33.08 -14.15
C GLU A 508 4.99 -31.92 -15.08
N THR A 509 4.89 -30.71 -14.53
CA THR A 509 5.43 -29.47 -15.12
C THR A 509 6.65 -29.06 -14.30
N THR A 510 7.79 -28.81 -14.96
CA THR A 510 9.02 -28.38 -14.30
C THR A 510 9.42 -26.98 -14.67
N TYR A 511 10.05 -26.27 -13.73
CA TYR A 511 10.42 -24.87 -13.83
C TYR A 511 11.92 -24.70 -13.58
N ILE A 512 12.61 -24.00 -14.46
CA ILE A 512 14.03 -23.70 -14.36
C ILE A 512 14.23 -22.21 -14.24
N TYR A 513 15.09 -21.81 -13.33
CA TYR A 513 15.39 -20.43 -12.97
C TYR A 513 16.85 -20.10 -13.31
N ASP A 514 17.09 -18.85 -13.70
CA ASP A 514 18.44 -18.31 -13.75
C ASP A 514 18.96 -17.98 -12.34
N ALA A 515 20.20 -17.52 -12.24
CA ALA A 515 20.82 -17.14 -10.98
C ALA A 515 20.16 -15.91 -10.32
N ASN A 516 19.45 -15.07 -11.08
CA ASN A 516 18.69 -13.94 -10.55
C ASN A 516 17.31 -14.33 -9.99
N GLY A 517 16.88 -15.58 -10.25
CA GLY A 517 15.58 -16.09 -9.82
C GLY A 517 14.46 -15.91 -10.83
N ASN A 518 14.77 -15.52 -12.04
CA ASN A 518 13.80 -15.44 -13.13
C ASN A 518 13.52 -16.84 -13.68
N ARG A 519 12.25 -17.18 -13.95
CA ARG A 519 11.88 -18.45 -14.58
C ARG A 519 12.21 -18.40 -16.07
N VAL A 520 13.33 -19.03 -16.46
CA VAL A 520 13.82 -19.00 -17.85
C VAL A 520 13.28 -20.11 -18.72
N ARG A 521 12.78 -21.21 -18.10
CA ARG A 521 12.18 -22.32 -18.85
C ARG A 521 11.10 -23.02 -18.04
N GLU A 522 10.07 -23.42 -18.75
CA GLU A 522 9.03 -24.31 -18.28
C GLU A 522 8.92 -25.49 -19.26
N LEU A 523 8.92 -26.71 -18.74
CA LEU A 523 8.56 -27.91 -19.46
C LEU A 523 7.18 -28.34 -18.95
N ASP A 524 6.15 -28.18 -19.78
CA ASP A 524 4.79 -28.48 -19.36
C ASP A 524 4.51 -30.00 -19.30
N ALA A 525 3.37 -30.37 -18.76
CA ALA A 525 2.95 -31.75 -18.59
C ALA A 525 2.76 -32.53 -19.91
N ASP A 526 2.72 -31.87 -21.05
CA ASP A 526 2.68 -32.43 -22.40
C ASP A 526 4.05 -32.40 -23.12
N GLU A 527 5.14 -32.19 -22.33
CA GLU A 527 6.54 -32.12 -22.77
C GLU A 527 6.86 -30.93 -23.72
N LYS A 528 5.99 -29.91 -23.77
CA LYS A 528 6.29 -28.68 -24.51
C LYS A 528 7.17 -27.75 -23.66
N THR A 529 8.16 -27.19 -24.32
CA THR A 529 9.07 -26.24 -23.68
C THR A 529 8.64 -24.80 -23.97
N HIS A 530 8.49 -24.01 -22.92
CA HIS A 530 8.33 -22.57 -22.97
C HIS A 530 9.61 -21.93 -22.42
N THR A 531 10.11 -20.91 -23.11
CA THR A 531 11.34 -20.20 -22.73
C THR A 531 11.03 -18.72 -22.52
N TYR A 532 11.73 -18.12 -21.57
CA TYR A 532 11.53 -16.74 -21.15
C TYR A 532 12.88 -16.04 -21.08
N THR A 533 12.95 -14.82 -21.54
CA THR A 533 14.13 -13.96 -21.43
C THR A 533 13.82 -12.69 -20.67
N TYR A 534 14.82 -12.19 -19.95
CA TYR A 534 14.65 -11.05 -19.05
C TYR A 534 15.80 -10.05 -19.27
N ASP A 535 15.49 -8.77 -19.07
CA ASP A 535 16.49 -7.72 -19.04
C ASP A 535 17.27 -7.69 -17.71
N THR A 536 18.24 -6.77 -17.59
CA THR A 536 19.06 -6.63 -16.37
C THR A 536 18.24 -6.23 -15.14
N GLU A 537 17.04 -5.65 -15.30
CA GLU A 537 16.12 -5.34 -14.19
C GLU A 537 15.17 -6.49 -13.83
N ASN A 538 15.34 -7.67 -14.44
CA ASN A 538 14.46 -8.84 -14.29
C ASN A 538 13.04 -8.63 -14.84
N ARG A 539 12.86 -7.75 -15.85
CA ARG A 539 11.59 -7.60 -16.56
C ARG A 539 11.54 -8.59 -17.73
N LEU A 540 10.42 -9.26 -17.91
CA LEU A 540 10.20 -10.21 -19.00
C LEU A 540 10.20 -9.46 -20.35
N ILE A 541 11.05 -9.89 -21.31
CA ILE A 541 11.17 -9.30 -22.65
C ILE A 541 10.76 -10.25 -23.77
N ALA A 542 10.78 -11.58 -23.55
CA ALA A 542 10.31 -12.58 -24.51
C ALA A 542 9.93 -13.92 -23.84
#